data_6fa9c7f63dc1bce4daee93119fc33668
#
_entry.id   6fa9c7f63dc1bce4daee93119fc33668
#
_cell.length_a   1.000
_cell.length_b   1.000
_cell.length_c   1.000
_cell.angle_alpha   90.00
_cell.angle_beta   90.00
_cell.angle_gamma   90.00
#
_symmetry.space_group_name_H-M   'P 1'
#
loop_
_entity.id
_entity.type
_entity.pdbx_description
1 polymer ?
#
loop_
_entity_poly.entity_id
_entity_poly.type
_entity_poly.pdbx_seq_one_letter_code
_entity_poly.pdbx_strand_id
1 'polypeptide(L)'
;GVMYEADQCKMKFQKFDSLEELEKKGIDKTTKCMIIGTPEEVLIAEEHMNKVHGNDYFIAISKPIFLEIANKNVDKGKTLKKLGEIENIKPEEMIAVGDSANDKPLLKLVGMPVAVENAIPEIKSISKFISTSNVEHGLKTVIEKFFEI
;
A
#
# COMPACT_ATOMS: atom_id res chain seq x y z
N GLY A 1 17.58 -1.70 -5.28
CA GLY A 1 16.13 -1.71 -5.22
C GLY A 1 15.55 -3.04 -5.64
N VAL A 2 15.55 -3.37 -6.95
CA VAL A 2 14.92 -4.62 -7.47
C VAL A 2 15.49 -5.88 -6.83
N MET A 3 16.81 -5.98 -6.72
CA MET A 3 17.47 -7.14 -6.08
C MET A 3 17.11 -7.26 -4.60
N TYR A 4 16.99 -6.13 -3.90
CA TYR A 4 16.56 -6.10 -2.50
C TYR A 4 15.15 -6.68 -2.31
N GLU A 5 14.18 -6.25 -3.11
CA GLU A 5 12.80 -6.76 -3.01
C GLU A 5 12.70 -8.24 -3.42
N ALA A 6 13.41 -8.65 -4.48
CA ALA A 6 13.43 -10.05 -4.90
C ALA A 6 13.98 -10.98 -3.81
N ASP A 7 15.03 -10.55 -3.10
CA ASP A 7 15.63 -11.27 -1.98
C ASP A 7 14.69 -11.32 -0.77
N GLN A 8 14.10 -10.18 -0.38
CA GLN A 8 13.15 -10.11 0.73
C GLN A 8 11.91 -10.99 0.51
N CYS A 9 11.38 -11.00 -0.71
CA CYS A 9 10.18 -11.76 -1.06
C CYS A 9 10.48 -13.20 -1.51
N LYS A 10 11.75 -13.59 -1.62
CA LYS A 10 12.20 -14.89 -2.18
C LYS A 10 11.59 -15.17 -3.56
N MET A 11 11.43 -14.12 -4.36
CA MET A 11 10.82 -14.19 -5.69
C MET A 11 11.87 -14.35 -6.78
N LYS A 12 11.50 -15.12 -7.81
CA LYS A 12 12.26 -15.11 -9.07
C LYS A 12 11.95 -13.82 -9.81
N PHE A 13 12.98 -13.22 -10.41
CA PHE A 13 12.82 -12.07 -11.29
C PHE A 13 13.42 -12.35 -12.67
N GLN A 14 12.94 -11.64 -13.66
CA GLN A 14 13.49 -11.62 -15.01
C GLN A 14 13.88 -10.18 -15.36
N LYS A 15 15.09 -10.01 -15.88
CA LYS A 15 15.57 -8.70 -16.35
C LYS A 15 15.25 -8.54 -17.82
N PHE A 16 14.81 -7.35 -18.18
CA PHE A 16 14.63 -6.87 -19.55
C PHE A 16 15.36 -5.53 -19.68
N ASP A 17 15.95 -5.30 -20.83
CA ASP A 17 16.71 -4.08 -21.06
C ASP A 17 15.86 -3.00 -21.76
N SER A 18 14.67 -3.35 -22.26
CA SER A 18 13.71 -2.39 -22.85
C SER A 18 12.25 -2.87 -22.74
N LEU A 19 11.32 -1.92 -22.92
CA LEU A 19 9.88 -2.23 -23.01
C LEU A 19 9.56 -3.06 -24.26
N GLU A 20 10.26 -2.83 -25.38
CA GLU A 20 10.05 -3.60 -26.60
C GLU A 20 10.40 -5.09 -26.41
N GLU A 21 11.35 -5.40 -25.55
CA GLU A 21 11.67 -6.79 -25.20
C GLU A 21 10.54 -7.45 -24.43
N LEU A 22 9.89 -6.72 -23.51
CA LEU A 22 8.70 -7.18 -22.79
C LEU A 22 7.55 -7.47 -23.76
N GLU A 23 7.27 -6.55 -24.68
CA GLU A 23 6.20 -6.68 -25.67
C GLU A 23 6.43 -7.91 -26.59
N LYS A 24 7.67 -8.09 -27.07
CA LYS A 24 8.05 -9.26 -27.91
C LYS A 24 7.82 -10.59 -27.20
N LYS A 25 7.86 -10.61 -25.86
CA LYS A 25 7.56 -11.79 -25.03
C LYS A 25 6.07 -11.93 -24.69
N GLY A 26 5.23 -11.06 -25.21
CA GLY A 26 3.78 -11.07 -24.96
C GLY A 26 3.40 -10.62 -23.56
N ILE A 27 4.27 -9.88 -22.88
CA ILE A 27 3.98 -9.27 -21.56
C ILE A 27 3.37 -7.88 -21.82
N ASP A 28 2.08 -7.87 -22.08
CA ASP A 28 1.27 -6.69 -22.39
C ASP A 28 0.42 -6.21 -21.21
N LYS A 29 0.40 -6.97 -20.11
CA LYS A 29 -0.38 -6.68 -18.91
C LYS A 29 0.46 -6.83 -17.67
N THR A 30 0.28 -5.90 -16.74
CA THR A 30 0.91 -5.95 -15.42
C THR A 30 -0.09 -5.65 -14.32
N THR A 31 0.09 -6.26 -13.17
CA THR A 31 -0.72 -5.98 -11.97
C THR A 31 -0.30 -4.65 -11.33
N LYS A 32 1.00 -4.37 -11.32
CA LYS A 32 1.60 -3.20 -10.69
C LYS A 32 2.92 -2.86 -11.37
N CYS A 33 3.20 -1.58 -11.55
CA CYS A 33 4.51 -1.06 -11.87
C CYS A 33 5.13 -0.41 -10.64
N MET A 34 6.46 -0.41 -10.57
CA MET A 34 7.21 0.25 -9.51
C MET A 34 8.37 1.04 -10.10
N ILE A 35 8.45 2.32 -9.76
CA ILE A 35 9.62 3.15 -10.01
C ILE A 35 10.50 3.10 -8.77
N ILE A 36 11.80 2.89 -8.98
CA ILE A 36 12.79 2.77 -7.91
C ILE A 36 13.88 3.82 -8.14
N GLY A 37 14.13 4.64 -7.13
CA GLY A 37 15.11 5.73 -7.18
C GLY A 37 15.55 6.18 -5.80
N THR A 38 16.30 7.29 -5.74
CA THR A 38 16.54 8.00 -4.49
C THR A 38 15.22 8.61 -3.99
N PRO A 39 15.11 8.97 -2.68
CA PRO A 39 13.90 9.62 -2.17
C PRO A 39 13.50 10.88 -2.96
N GLU A 40 14.48 11.67 -3.40
CA GLU A 40 14.26 12.90 -4.18
C GLU A 40 13.71 12.57 -5.58
N GLU A 41 14.29 11.57 -6.27
CA GLU A 41 13.82 11.13 -7.58
C GLU A 41 12.40 10.57 -7.51
N VAL A 42 12.09 9.82 -6.44
CA VAL A 42 10.75 9.24 -6.21
C VAL A 42 9.71 10.33 -5.98
N LEU A 43 10.03 11.40 -5.23
CA LEU A 43 9.14 12.55 -5.03
C LEU A 43 8.88 13.31 -6.34
N ILE A 44 9.91 13.55 -7.14
CA ILE A 44 9.78 14.18 -8.46
C ILE A 44 8.92 13.32 -9.40
N ALA A 45 9.15 12.01 -9.39
CA ALA A 45 8.37 11.07 -10.19
C ALA A 45 6.91 11.02 -9.73
N GLU A 46 6.63 11.05 -8.44
CA GLU A 46 5.27 11.07 -7.90
C GLU A 46 4.51 12.33 -8.36
N GLU A 47 5.11 13.51 -8.22
CA GLU A 47 4.49 14.78 -8.64
C GLU A 47 4.18 14.75 -10.14
N HIS A 48 5.15 14.33 -10.95
CA HIS A 48 4.98 14.26 -12.41
C HIS A 48 3.90 13.27 -12.80
N MET A 49 3.96 12.06 -12.26
CA MET A 49 3.00 10.99 -12.57
C MET A 49 1.59 11.34 -12.14
N ASN A 50 1.41 11.94 -10.95
CA ASN A 50 0.09 12.41 -10.51
C ASN A 50 -0.47 13.52 -11.39
N LYS A 51 0.38 14.46 -11.84
CA LYS A 51 -0.04 15.53 -12.74
C LYS A 51 -0.51 15.02 -14.10
N VAL A 52 0.16 14.03 -14.66
CA VAL A 52 -0.12 13.51 -16.02
C VAL A 52 -1.13 12.38 -16.00
N HIS A 53 -1.06 11.48 -15.01
CA HIS A 53 -1.75 10.19 -14.98
C HIS A 53 -2.58 9.94 -13.72
N GLY A 54 -2.67 10.89 -12.78
CA GLY A 54 -3.39 10.71 -11.52
C GLY A 54 -4.89 10.43 -11.66
N ASN A 55 -5.48 10.78 -12.81
CA ASN A 55 -6.87 10.43 -13.12
C ASN A 55 -7.03 8.99 -13.63
N ASP A 56 -5.99 8.33 -14.10
CA ASP A 56 -6.03 7.03 -14.76
C ASP A 56 -5.50 5.90 -13.90
N TYR A 57 -4.56 6.23 -12.99
CA TYR A 57 -3.87 5.25 -12.16
C TYR A 57 -3.92 5.62 -10.67
N PHE A 58 -3.82 4.60 -9.83
CA PHE A 58 -3.44 4.76 -8.43
C PHE A 58 -1.91 4.90 -8.36
N ILE A 59 -1.44 6.01 -7.78
CA ILE A 59 -0.01 6.35 -7.69
C ILE A 59 0.28 6.69 -6.24
N ALA A 60 1.20 5.98 -5.60
CA ALA A 60 1.54 6.20 -4.20
C ALA A 60 2.97 5.77 -3.86
N ILE A 61 3.63 6.52 -2.98
CA ILE A 61 4.89 6.13 -2.37
C ILE A 61 4.61 5.08 -1.29
N SER A 62 5.20 3.89 -1.42
CA SER A 62 5.10 2.81 -0.41
C SER A 62 6.31 2.75 0.52
N LYS A 63 7.48 3.10 0.01
CA LYS A 63 8.73 3.33 0.75
C LYS A 63 9.44 4.54 0.17
N PRO A 64 10.34 5.22 0.91
CA PRO A 64 11.01 6.42 0.39
C PRO A 64 11.65 6.27 -0.99
N ILE A 65 12.05 5.06 -1.35
CA ILE A 65 12.72 4.72 -2.61
C ILE A 65 11.78 4.03 -3.63
N PHE A 66 10.47 3.89 -3.34
CA PHE A 66 9.52 3.15 -4.18
C PHE A 66 8.26 3.96 -4.46
N LEU A 67 8.00 4.24 -5.73
CA LEU A 67 6.72 4.74 -6.23
C LEU A 67 5.97 3.59 -6.90
N GLU A 68 4.80 3.27 -6.39
CA GLU A 68 3.92 2.24 -6.93
C GLU A 68 2.84 2.84 -7.82
N ILE A 69 2.62 2.21 -8.97
CA ILE A 69 1.60 2.58 -9.94
C ILE A 69 0.74 1.35 -10.21
N ALA A 70 -0.55 1.47 -9.98
CA ALA A 70 -1.52 0.40 -10.15
C ALA A 70 -2.80 0.89 -10.84
N ASN A 71 -3.71 -0.03 -11.14
CA ASN A 71 -5.03 0.36 -11.64
C ASN A 71 -5.73 1.24 -10.61
N LYS A 72 -6.35 2.34 -11.05
CA LYS A 72 -7.02 3.31 -10.16
C LYS A 72 -8.16 2.72 -9.31
N ASN A 73 -8.69 1.59 -9.72
CA ASN A 73 -9.74 0.90 -8.98
C ASN A 73 -9.19 -0.10 -7.95
N VAL A 74 -7.85 -0.21 -7.84
CA VAL A 74 -7.17 -1.13 -6.92
C VAL A 74 -6.40 -0.32 -5.90
N ASP A 75 -7.01 -0.12 -4.75
CA ASP A 75 -6.36 0.36 -3.53
C ASP A 75 -6.81 -0.50 -2.33
N LYS A 76 -6.12 -0.39 -1.21
CA LYS A 76 -6.40 -1.21 -0.02
C LYS A 76 -7.84 -1.01 0.49
N GLY A 77 -8.37 0.21 0.44
CA GLY A 77 -9.74 0.51 0.88
C GLY A 77 -10.80 -0.11 -0.02
N LYS A 78 -10.66 0.04 -1.35
CA LYS A 78 -11.59 -0.58 -2.31
C LYS A 78 -11.55 -2.11 -2.23
N THR A 79 -10.36 -2.68 -2.05
CA THR A 79 -10.19 -4.12 -1.89
C THR A 79 -10.86 -4.62 -0.62
N LEU A 80 -10.68 -3.92 0.52
CA LEU A 80 -11.35 -4.27 1.77
C LEU A 80 -12.87 -4.12 1.66
N LYS A 81 -13.36 -3.06 1.03
CA LYS A 81 -14.79 -2.88 0.78
C LYS A 81 -15.37 -4.07 0.01
N LYS A 82 -14.69 -4.49 -1.05
CA LYS A 82 -15.12 -5.64 -1.84
C LYS A 82 -15.10 -6.95 -1.04
N LEU A 83 -14.09 -7.13 -0.20
CA LEU A 83 -14.04 -8.29 0.72
C LEU A 83 -15.22 -8.25 1.71
N GLY A 84 -15.50 -7.09 2.30
CA GLY A 84 -16.65 -6.93 3.21
C GLY A 84 -17.99 -7.26 2.54
N GLU A 85 -18.19 -6.86 1.27
CA GLU A 85 -19.38 -7.23 0.50
C GLU A 85 -19.49 -8.74 0.30
N ILE A 86 -18.36 -9.44 0.04
CA ILE A 86 -18.32 -10.90 -0.15
C ILE A 86 -18.61 -11.63 1.17
N GLU A 87 -18.02 -11.18 2.26
CA GLU A 87 -18.14 -11.78 3.59
C GLU A 87 -19.38 -11.27 4.37
N ASN A 88 -20.14 -10.34 3.79
CA ASN A 88 -21.29 -9.70 4.42
C ASN A 88 -20.96 -9.00 5.74
N ILE A 89 -19.76 -8.35 5.80
CA ILE A 89 -19.27 -7.56 6.94
C ILE A 89 -19.34 -6.08 6.56
N LYS A 90 -19.96 -5.27 7.38
CA LYS A 90 -20.08 -3.83 7.15
C LYS A 90 -18.77 -3.11 7.52
N PRO A 91 -18.41 -2.00 6.85
CA PRO A 91 -17.23 -1.23 7.19
C PRO A 91 -17.16 -0.80 8.66
N GLU A 92 -18.28 -0.50 9.28
CA GLU A 92 -18.38 -0.10 10.69
C GLU A 92 -17.97 -1.22 11.66
N GLU A 93 -18.01 -2.49 11.21
CA GLU A 93 -17.67 -3.68 11.97
C GLU A 93 -16.19 -4.09 11.76
N MET A 94 -15.45 -3.34 10.91
CA MET A 94 -14.07 -3.65 10.57
C MET A 94 -13.09 -2.83 11.40
N ILE A 95 -11.96 -3.46 11.73
CA ILE A 95 -10.76 -2.81 12.25
C ILE A 95 -9.68 -2.86 11.18
N ALA A 96 -9.01 -1.75 10.95
CA ALA A 96 -7.85 -1.70 10.06
C ALA A 96 -6.66 -1.10 10.79
N VAL A 97 -5.48 -1.65 10.54
CA VAL A 97 -4.20 -1.19 11.10
C VAL A 97 -3.31 -0.72 9.96
N GLY A 98 -2.68 0.43 10.11
CA GLY A 98 -1.82 1.01 9.08
C GLY A 98 -0.68 1.86 9.65
N ASP A 99 0.31 2.14 8.79
CA ASP A 99 1.49 2.92 9.15
C ASP A 99 1.87 3.99 8.11
N SER A 100 1.47 3.85 6.86
CA SER A 100 1.97 4.66 5.74
C SER A 100 0.84 5.17 4.81
N ALA A 101 1.18 6.06 3.89
CA ALA A 101 0.20 6.78 3.06
C ALA A 101 -0.70 5.87 2.23
N ASN A 102 -0.19 4.70 1.78
CA ASN A 102 -0.97 3.72 1.03
C ASN A 102 -2.04 3.00 1.87
N ASP A 103 -2.03 3.15 3.22
CA ASP A 103 -3.06 2.62 4.12
C ASP A 103 -4.21 3.61 4.35
N LYS A 104 -4.06 4.86 3.95
CA LYS A 104 -5.06 5.91 4.15
C LYS A 104 -6.46 5.56 3.61
N PRO A 105 -6.63 4.99 2.40
CA PRO A 105 -7.93 4.56 1.90
C PRO A 105 -8.56 3.47 2.76
N LEU A 106 -7.74 2.54 3.27
CA LEU A 106 -8.16 1.46 4.16
C LEU A 106 -8.69 2.02 5.49
N LEU A 107 -7.91 2.88 6.14
CA LEU A 107 -8.25 3.47 7.44
C LEU A 107 -9.47 4.40 7.39
N LYS A 108 -9.68 5.09 6.27
CA LYS A 108 -10.87 5.93 6.06
C LYS A 108 -12.16 5.14 5.85
N LEU A 109 -12.06 3.88 5.48
CA LEU A 109 -13.23 3.03 5.21
C LEU A 109 -13.83 2.46 6.49
N VAL A 110 -12.99 2.06 7.45
CA VAL A 110 -13.41 1.20 8.57
C VAL A 110 -13.97 1.95 9.77
N GLY A 111 -14.77 1.28 10.58
CA GLY A 111 -15.31 1.81 11.83
C GLY A 111 -14.23 2.06 12.89
N MET A 112 -13.17 1.25 12.92
CA MET A 112 -12.06 1.37 13.86
C MET A 112 -10.72 1.45 13.12
N PRO A 113 -10.29 2.65 12.68
CA PRO A 113 -8.95 2.87 12.16
C PRO A 113 -7.92 2.93 13.29
N VAL A 114 -6.82 2.21 13.13
CA VAL A 114 -5.72 2.10 14.08
C VAL A 114 -4.40 2.44 13.40
N ALA A 115 -3.59 3.28 14.02
CA ALA A 115 -2.19 3.49 13.65
C ALA A 115 -1.27 2.70 14.57
N VAL A 116 -0.17 2.18 14.05
CA VAL A 116 0.93 1.74 14.91
C VAL A 116 1.75 2.96 15.38
N GLU A 117 2.46 2.81 16.49
CA GLU A 117 3.19 3.92 17.11
C GLU A 117 4.23 4.57 16.16
N ASN A 118 4.88 3.78 15.32
CA ASN A 118 5.83 4.28 14.31
C ASN A 118 5.18 4.70 12.98
N ALA A 119 3.84 4.83 12.90
CA ALA A 119 3.15 5.32 11.72
C ALA A 119 3.45 6.81 11.46
N ILE A 120 3.34 7.23 10.20
CA ILE A 120 3.49 8.64 9.82
C ILE A 120 2.40 9.52 10.47
N PRO A 121 2.70 10.83 10.72
CA PRO A 121 1.75 11.72 11.40
C PRO A 121 0.36 11.78 10.76
N GLU A 122 0.29 11.72 9.42
CA GLU A 122 -0.96 11.76 8.69
C GLU A 122 -1.86 10.56 9.02
N ILE A 123 -1.28 9.36 9.16
CA ILE A 123 -2.01 8.13 9.51
C ILE A 123 -2.47 8.18 10.96
N LYS A 124 -1.62 8.64 11.87
CA LYS A 124 -2.00 8.86 13.28
C LYS A 124 -3.18 9.81 13.41
N SER A 125 -3.20 10.89 12.63
CA SER A 125 -4.25 11.93 12.72
C SER A 125 -5.65 11.44 12.31
N ILE A 126 -5.75 10.41 11.48
CA ILE A 126 -7.03 9.83 11.04
C ILE A 126 -7.41 8.57 11.81
N SER A 127 -6.58 8.13 12.75
CA SER A 127 -6.80 6.92 13.54
C SER A 127 -7.50 7.23 14.86
N LYS A 128 -8.38 6.32 15.30
CA LYS A 128 -9.08 6.38 16.59
C LYS A 128 -8.28 5.79 17.73
N PHE A 129 -7.31 4.94 17.43
CA PHE A 129 -6.42 4.32 18.39
C PHE A 129 -5.00 4.24 17.84
N ILE A 130 -4.01 4.40 18.72
CA ILE A 130 -2.60 4.20 18.41
C ILE A 130 -2.12 3.02 19.23
N SER A 131 -1.70 1.94 18.55
CA SER A 131 -1.13 0.76 19.20
C SER A 131 0.36 0.93 19.43
N THR A 132 1.02 -0.06 20.03
CA THR A 132 2.49 -0.14 20.06
C THR A 132 3.06 -0.21 18.64
N SER A 133 4.37 -0.01 18.50
CA SER A 133 5.05 -0.03 17.21
C SER A 133 4.95 -1.42 16.53
N ASN A 134 5.17 -1.47 15.23
CA ASN A 134 5.16 -2.72 14.48
C ASN A 134 6.24 -3.70 14.96
N VAL A 135 7.39 -3.21 15.45
CA VAL A 135 8.47 -4.03 16.03
C VAL A 135 8.17 -4.49 17.47
N GLU A 136 7.19 -3.89 18.13
CA GLU A 136 6.70 -4.23 19.47
C GLU A 136 5.34 -4.92 19.43
N HIS A 137 5.09 -5.65 18.35
CA HIS A 137 3.86 -6.43 18.15
C HIS A 137 2.55 -5.61 18.14
N GLY A 138 2.56 -4.41 17.52
CA GLY A 138 1.41 -3.52 17.48
C GLY A 138 0.10 -4.17 17.02
N LEU A 139 0.14 -5.09 16.06
CA LEU A 139 -1.05 -5.84 15.64
C LEU A 139 -1.57 -6.75 16.77
N LYS A 140 -0.69 -7.42 17.53
CA LYS A 140 -1.07 -8.24 18.69
C LYS A 140 -1.81 -7.38 19.72
N THR A 141 -1.29 -6.20 20.03
CA THR A 141 -1.93 -5.24 20.95
C THR A 141 -3.36 -4.88 20.51
N VAL A 142 -3.58 -4.71 19.19
CA VAL A 142 -4.92 -4.44 18.63
C VAL A 142 -5.84 -5.64 18.84
N ILE A 143 -5.37 -6.84 18.52
CA ILE A 143 -6.14 -8.08 18.66
C ILE A 143 -6.55 -8.30 20.12
N GLU A 144 -5.61 -8.23 21.05
CA GLU A 144 -5.86 -8.40 22.50
C GLU A 144 -6.80 -7.33 23.07
N LYS A 145 -6.79 -6.11 22.52
CA LYS A 145 -7.64 -5.01 22.98
C LYS A 145 -9.09 -5.10 22.50
N PHE A 146 -9.30 -5.51 21.27
CA PHE A 146 -10.60 -5.42 20.60
C PHE A 146 -11.29 -6.75 20.38
N PHE A 147 -10.59 -7.86 20.61
CA PHE A 147 -11.16 -9.20 20.53
C PHE A 147 -10.93 -9.91 21.87
N GLU A 148 -11.96 -10.53 22.37
CA GLU A 148 -11.89 -11.37 23.59
C GLU A 148 -11.26 -12.72 23.24
N ILE A 149 -9.91 -12.78 23.18
CA ILE A 149 -9.17 -14.00 22.87
C ILE A 149 -8.23 -14.31 24.05
#